data_cd1ddf8bb33f424d646f0bf9d37133de
#
_entry.id   cd1ddf8bb33f424d646f0bf9d37133de
#
_cell.length_a   1.000
_cell.length_b   1.000
_cell.length_c   1.000
_cell.angle_alpha   90.00
_cell.angle_beta   90.00
_cell.angle_gamma   90.00
#
_symmetry.space_group_name_H-M   'P 1'
#
loop_
_entity.id
_entity.type
_entity.pdbx_description
1 polymer ?
#
loop_
_entity_poly.entity_id
_entity_poly.type
_entity_poly.pdbx_seq_one_letter_code
_entity_poly.pdbx_strand_id
1 'polypeptide(L)'
;VILYLVMASIGYFCISEERRSIQNGVRRRLKVSYAILFFVWLFLAVYRYVGYESGIIIGGNDAPTYIDYFQTCLAGKGNNIYFVRTEPLFQIMTKAVRTITSNYHVYFALIYGLIIFSYLRFIDEFDLLQSNKTPLFMLVFPFIQSFCAIRTHITIALILLAIVALKNRRNILMWGLLIASVFIQRASLIYAIFPIFYFYYKKNKMTMKKATAFIIIGCAVGYIG
;
A
#
# COMPACT_ATOMS: atom_id res chain seq x y z
N VAL A 1 18.69 6.35 9.06
CA VAL A 1 18.26 7.76 9.06
C VAL A 1 18.51 8.41 7.70
N ILE A 2 19.75 8.38 7.17
CA ILE A 2 20.11 9.04 5.90
C ILE A 2 19.21 8.63 4.73
N LEU A 3 18.93 7.33 4.56
CA LEU A 3 18.06 6.82 3.51
C LEU A 3 16.67 7.48 3.55
N TYR A 4 16.08 7.61 4.72
CA TYR A 4 14.75 8.21 4.89
C TYR A 4 14.73 9.71 4.58
N LEU A 5 15.78 10.42 4.96
CA LEU A 5 15.94 11.84 4.62
C LEU A 5 16.09 12.03 3.11
N VAL A 6 16.87 11.19 2.44
CA VAL A 6 16.99 11.21 0.97
C VAL A 6 15.66 10.94 0.30
N MET A 7 14.90 9.93 0.74
CA MET A 7 13.59 9.61 0.20
C MET A 7 12.59 10.76 0.40
N ALA A 8 12.58 11.37 1.58
CA ALA A 8 11.73 12.52 1.89
C ALA A 8 12.08 13.74 1.01
N SER A 9 13.38 14.03 0.83
CA SER A 9 13.85 15.15 0.01
C SER A 9 13.47 14.97 -1.46
N ILE A 10 13.68 13.77 -2.02
CA ILE A 10 13.29 13.45 -3.40
C ILE A 10 11.76 13.55 -3.55
N GLY A 11 11.01 13.00 -2.58
CA GLY A 11 9.55 13.09 -2.56
C GLY A 11 9.05 14.55 -2.57
N TYR A 12 9.64 15.39 -1.72
CA TYR A 12 9.30 16.81 -1.66
C TYR A 12 9.60 17.53 -2.98
N PHE A 13 10.78 17.30 -3.54
CA PHE A 13 11.17 17.91 -4.81
C PHE A 13 10.23 17.51 -5.95
N CYS A 14 9.99 16.21 -6.15
CA CYS A 14 9.11 15.71 -7.21
C CYS A 14 7.67 16.22 -7.09
N ILE A 15 7.13 16.27 -5.87
CA ILE A 15 5.79 16.78 -5.61
C ILE A 15 5.71 18.30 -5.86
N SER A 16 6.74 19.04 -5.46
CA SER A 16 6.78 20.49 -5.66
C SER A 16 6.85 20.85 -7.15
N GLU A 17 7.63 20.11 -7.93
CA GLU A 17 7.71 20.31 -9.38
C GLU A 17 6.39 19.96 -10.08
N GLU A 18 5.73 18.88 -9.69
CA GLU A 18 4.43 18.53 -10.27
C GLU A 18 3.38 19.60 -9.96
N ARG A 19 3.36 20.14 -8.72
CA ARG A 19 2.48 21.24 -8.33
C ARG A 19 2.73 22.50 -9.16
N ARG A 20 4.00 22.90 -9.36
CA ARG A 20 4.35 24.04 -10.21
C ARG A 20 3.86 23.85 -11.64
N SER A 21 4.02 22.64 -12.17
CA SER A 21 3.56 22.30 -13.52
C SER A 21 2.04 22.47 -13.66
N ILE A 22 1.27 22.04 -12.66
CA ILE A 22 -0.19 22.22 -12.63
C ILE A 22 -0.56 23.70 -12.53
N GLN A 23 0.09 24.46 -11.65
CA GLN A 23 -0.16 25.89 -11.46
C GLN A 23 0.13 26.72 -12.73
N ASN A 24 1.14 26.31 -13.50
CA ASN A 24 1.50 26.93 -14.77
C ASN A 24 0.63 26.45 -15.96
N GLY A 25 -0.42 25.68 -15.71
CA GLY A 25 -1.33 25.18 -16.75
C GLY A 25 -0.75 24.10 -17.64
N VAL A 26 0.46 23.64 -17.38
CA VAL A 26 1.13 22.58 -18.14
C VAL A 26 0.62 21.22 -17.67
N ARG A 27 -0.51 20.78 -18.20
CA ARG A 27 -1.02 19.43 -17.97
C ARG A 27 -0.24 18.45 -18.84
N ARG A 28 0.89 17.94 -18.36
CA ARG A 28 1.66 16.91 -19.06
C ARG A 28 0.91 15.57 -19.00
N ARG A 29 0.80 14.87 -20.14
CA ARG A 29 0.23 13.51 -20.19
C ARG A 29 1.07 12.50 -19.38
N LEU A 30 2.38 12.69 -19.34
CA LEU A 30 3.33 11.92 -18.54
C LEU A 30 3.81 12.82 -17.39
N LYS A 31 3.50 12.42 -16.18
CA LYS A 31 4.00 13.06 -14.96
C LYS A 31 5.42 12.55 -14.70
N VAL A 32 6.40 13.16 -15.36
CA VAL A 32 7.82 12.77 -15.27
C VAL A 32 8.28 12.72 -13.82
N SER A 33 7.87 13.71 -13.02
CA SER A 33 8.19 13.76 -11.59
C SER A 33 7.69 12.54 -10.82
N TYR A 34 6.51 12.02 -11.16
CA TYR A 34 5.96 10.81 -10.55
C TYR A 34 6.72 9.55 -11.01
N ALA A 35 7.13 9.50 -12.27
CA ALA A 35 7.94 8.39 -12.75
C ALA A 35 9.31 8.37 -12.06
N ILE A 36 9.97 9.51 -11.93
CA ILE A 36 11.24 9.63 -11.19
C ILE A 36 11.03 9.17 -9.74
N LEU A 37 10.02 9.70 -9.05
CA LEU A 37 9.72 9.33 -7.67
C LEU A 37 9.47 7.82 -7.54
N PHE A 38 8.67 7.25 -8.45
CA PHE A 38 8.36 5.83 -8.46
C PHE A 38 9.62 4.98 -8.58
N PHE A 39 10.46 5.23 -9.58
CA PHE A 39 11.64 4.39 -9.82
C PHE A 39 12.72 4.57 -8.76
N VAL A 40 12.96 5.80 -8.29
CA VAL A 40 13.97 6.04 -7.24
C VAL A 40 13.53 5.40 -5.92
N TRP A 41 12.28 5.57 -5.51
CA TRP A 41 11.78 4.96 -4.28
C TRP A 41 11.71 3.44 -4.40
N LEU A 42 11.32 2.92 -5.55
CA LEU A 42 11.33 1.49 -5.81
C LEU A 42 12.74 0.92 -5.67
N PHE A 43 13.73 1.55 -6.32
CA PHE A 43 15.13 1.15 -6.22
C PHE A 43 15.62 1.14 -4.76
N LEU A 44 15.40 2.23 -4.03
CA LEU A 44 15.82 2.34 -2.63
C LEU A 44 15.11 1.31 -1.74
N ALA A 45 13.84 1.02 -1.98
CA ALA A 45 13.10 0.03 -1.21
C ALA A 45 13.57 -1.41 -1.46
N VAL A 46 13.87 -1.73 -2.72
CA VAL A 46 14.27 -3.08 -3.15
C VAL A 46 15.70 -3.42 -2.74
N TYR A 47 16.61 -2.45 -2.88
CA TYR A 47 18.05 -2.66 -2.63
C TYR A 47 18.51 -2.17 -1.27
N ARG A 48 17.57 -1.80 -0.36
CA ARG A 48 17.97 -1.51 1.01
C ARG A 48 18.60 -2.73 1.67
N TYR A 49 19.55 -2.50 2.52
CA TYR A 49 20.10 -3.57 3.34
C TYR A 49 19.02 -4.14 4.29
N VAL A 50 18.87 -5.46 4.29
CA VAL A 50 17.97 -6.20 5.18
C VAL A 50 18.80 -7.26 5.87
N GLY A 51 18.89 -7.21 7.20
CA GLY A 51 19.69 -8.16 7.95
C GLY A 51 19.65 -7.92 9.45
N TYR A 52 20.52 -8.62 10.15
CA TYR A 52 20.73 -8.48 11.59
C TYR A 52 22.10 -7.89 11.85
N GLU A 53 22.17 -6.84 12.64
CA GLU A 53 23.42 -6.24 13.08
C GLU A 53 23.35 -5.98 14.57
N SER A 54 24.28 -6.56 15.34
CA SER A 54 24.33 -6.44 16.81
C SER A 54 23.01 -6.79 17.51
N GLY A 55 22.25 -7.76 16.99
CA GLY A 55 20.95 -8.16 17.53
C GLY A 55 19.78 -7.27 17.11
N ILE A 56 20.02 -6.24 16.30
CA ILE A 56 18.99 -5.32 15.79
C ILE A 56 18.65 -5.68 14.35
N ILE A 57 17.37 -5.72 14.03
CA ILE A 57 16.89 -5.91 12.66
C ILE A 57 17.02 -4.59 11.89
N ILE A 58 17.75 -4.61 10.78
CA ILE A 58 17.92 -3.46 9.89
C ILE A 58 17.10 -3.68 8.62
N GLY A 59 16.54 -2.60 8.07
CA GLY A 59 15.80 -2.63 6.81
C GLY A 59 14.31 -2.94 6.96
N GLY A 60 13.80 -2.99 8.19
CA GLY A 60 12.41 -3.23 8.54
C GLY A 60 12.20 -4.57 9.25
N ASN A 61 11.46 -4.54 10.34
CA ASN A 61 11.31 -5.68 11.26
C ASN A 61 10.78 -6.94 10.57
N ASP A 62 9.84 -6.80 9.64
CA ASP A 62 9.22 -7.93 8.97
C ASP A 62 9.99 -8.40 7.73
N ALA A 63 10.89 -7.58 7.18
CA ALA A 63 11.52 -7.87 5.90
C ALA A 63 12.30 -9.20 5.86
N PRO A 64 13.10 -9.59 6.87
CA PRO A 64 13.76 -10.89 6.90
C PRO A 64 12.75 -12.05 6.88
N THR A 65 11.65 -11.91 7.60
CA THR A 65 10.56 -12.91 7.64
C THR A 65 9.93 -13.10 6.26
N TYR A 66 9.71 -12.04 5.52
CA TYR A 66 9.16 -12.13 4.16
C TYR A 66 10.15 -12.67 3.13
N ILE A 67 11.45 -12.45 3.33
CA ILE A 67 12.50 -13.11 2.53
C ILE A 67 12.46 -14.61 2.78
N ASP A 68 12.40 -15.05 4.06
CA ASP A 68 12.28 -16.45 4.42
C ASP A 68 11.01 -17.08 3.85
N TYR A 69 9.86 -16.44 3.96
CA TYR A 69 8.60 -16.88 3.34
C TYR A 69 8.77 -17.11 1.83
N PHE A 70 9.37 -16.14 1.15
CA PHE A 70 9.61 -16.24 -0.28
C PHE A 70 10.57 -17.39 -0.64
N GLN A 71 11.63 -17.57 0.10
CA GLN A 71 12.62 -18.63 -0.15
C GLN A 71 12.08 -20.02 0.11
N THR A 72 11.27 -20.19 1.15
CA THR A 72 10.80 -21.49 1.62
C THR A 72 9.40 -21.90 1.13
N CYS A 73 8.63 -20.99 0.51
CA CYS A 73 7.22 -21.23 0.18
C CYS A 73 6.93 -22.40 -0.76
N LEU A 74 7.92 -22.91 -1.50
CA LEU A 74 7.80 -24.09 -2.35
C LEU A 74 8.38 -25.38 -1.73
N ALA A 75 8.99 -25.30 -0.55
CA ALA A 75 9.73 -26.40 0.07
C ALA A 75 8.85 -27.53 0.67
N GLY A 76 7.54 -27.51 0.47
CA GLY A 76 6.63 -28.55 0.96
C GLY A 76 6.64 -28.64 2.50
N LYS A 77 7.08 -29.80 3.05
CA LYS A 77 7.15 -29.99 4.51
C LYS A 77 8.13 -29.07 5.24
N GLY A 78 9.04 -28.40 4.53
CA GLY A 78 9.96 -27.40 5.05
C GLY A 78 9.41 -25.97 5.05
N ASN A 79 8.14 -25.76 4.71
CA ASN A 79 7.53 -24.44 4.73
C ASN A 79 7.55 -23.85 6.13
N ASN A 80 7.88 -22.57 6.22
CA ASN A 80 7.75 -21.83 7.46
C ASN A 80 6.31 -21.92 7.98
N ILE A 81 6.12 -22.40 9.22
CA ILE A 81 4.80 -22.62 9.82
C ILE A 81 3.97 -21.34 9.88
N TYR A 82 4.63 -20.20 10.05
CA TYR A 82 3.95 -18.90 10.06
C TYR A 82 3.48 -18.49 8.66
N PHE A 83 4.22 -18.88 7.60
CA PHE A 83 3.77 -18.63 6.23
C PHE A 83 2.49 -19.42 5.92
N VAL A 84 2.39 -20.68 6.34
CA VAL A 84 1.20 -21.51 6.13
C VAL A 84 -0.03 -20.95 6.83
N ARG A 85 0.16 -20.17 7.91
CA ARG A 85 -0.92 -19.49 8.64
C ARG A 85 -1.30 -18.15 8.06
N THR A 86 -0.60 -17.67 7.01
CA THR A 86 -1.00 -16.42 6.34
C THR A 86 -2.24 -16.66 5.47
N GLU A 87 -2.87 -15.60 5.05
CA GLU A 87 -4.08 -15.65 4.24
C GLU A 87 -3.79 -16.17 2.81
N PRO A 88 -4.79 -16.83 2.18
CA PRO A 88 -4.56 -17.63 0.98
C PRO A 88 -4.06 -16.82 -0.23
N LEU A 89 -4.54 -15.61 -0.44
CA LEU A 89 -4.10 -14.80 -1.59
C LEU A 89 -2.65 -14.35 -1.44
N PHE A 90 -2.22 -14.05 -0.20
CA PHE A 90 -0.82 -13.73 0.07
C PHE A 90 0.09 -14.93 -0.23
N GLN A 91 -0.32 -16.15 0.16
CA GLN A 91 0.42 -17.38 -0.15
C GLN A 91 0.50 -17.61 -1.66
N ILE A 92 -0.63 -17.50 -2.37
CA ILE A 92 -0.69 -17.67 -3.83
C ILE A 92 0.23 -16.68 -4.53
N MET A 93 0.17 -15.41 -4.17
CA MET A 93 1.01 -14.35 -4.73
C MET A 93 2.50 -14.66 -4.52
N THR A 94 2.89 -15.01 -3.29
CA THR A 94 4.29 -15.33 -2.96
C THR A 94 4.78 -16.54 -3.74
N LYS A 95 4.00 -17.62 -3.79
CA LYS A 95 4.32 -18.84 -4.55
C LYS A 95 4.41 -18.57 -6.04
N ALA A 96 3.45 -17.81 -6.61
CA ALA A 96 3.45 -17.48 -8.02
C ALA A 96 4.72 -16.70 -8.44
N VAL A 97 5.16 -15.73 -7.64
CA VAL A 97 6.41 -15.03 -7.93
C VAL A 97 7.60 -15.97 -7.77
N ARG A 98 7.61 -16.83 -6.75
CA ARG A 98 8.71 -17.77 -6.50
C ARG A 98 8.87 -18.83 -7.59
N THR A 99 7.78 -19.21 -8.26
CA THR A 99 7.86 -20.12 -9.42
C THR A 99 8.53 -19.49 -10.64
N ILE A 100 8.45 -18.17 -10.76
CA ILE A 100 9.04 -17.41 -11.89
C ILE A 100 10.49 -17.07 -11.61
N THR A 101 10.83 -16.72 -10.35
CA THR A 101 12.17 -16.27 -9.98
C THR A 101 12.54 -16.69 -8.56
N SER A 102 13.84 -16.93 -8.34
CA SER A 102 14.40 -17.13 -7.00
C SER A 102 14.89 -15.82 -6.35
N ASN A 103 14.88 -14.72 -7.08
CA ASN A 103 15.40 -13.46 -6.63
C ASN A 103 14.35 -12.69 -5.80
N TYR A 104 14.56 -12.56 -4.50
CA TYR A 104 13.65 -11.84 -3.60
C TYR A 104 13.57 -10.33 -3.89
N HIS A 105 14.55 -9.73 -4.57
CA HIS A 105 14.45 -8.34 -4.99
C HIS A 105 13.32 -8.13 -6.00
N VAL A 106 13.08 -9.11 -6.89
CA VAL A 106 11.94 -9.05 -7.82
C VAL A 106 10.61 -9.14 -7.05
N TYR A 107 10.54 -10.00 -6.04
CA TYR A 107 9.38 -10.09 -5.16
C TYR A 107 9.10 -8.76 -4.44
N PHE A 108 10.12 -8.14 -3.86
CA PHE A 108 9.98 -6.81 -3.25
C PHE A 108 9.65 -5.73 -4.28
N ALA A 109 10.20 -5.80 -5.49
CA ALA A 109 9.88 -4.84 -6.55
C ALA A 109 8.40 -4.84 -6.90
N LEU A 110 7.78 -6.00 -6.98
CA LEU A 110 6.34 -6.11 -7.22
C LEU A 110 5.51 -5.54 -6.07
N ILE A 111 5.88 -5.84 -4.82
CA ILE A 111 5.18 -5.35 -3.63
C ILE A 111 5.31 -3.84 -3.51
N TYR A 112 6.53 -3.31 -3.50
CA TYR A 112 6.75 -1.88 -3.33
C TYR A 112 6.29 -1.08 -4.55
N GLY A 113 6.38 -1.66 -5.75
CA GLY A 113 5.81 -1.08 -6.96
C GLY A 113 4.29 -0.89 -6.84
N LEU A 114 3.56 -1.89 -6.35
CA LEU A 114 2.12 -1.78 -6.07
C LEU A 114 1.83 -0.70 -5.02
N ILE A 115 2.59 -0.66 -3.93
CA ILE A 115 2.40 0.30 -2.84
C ILE A 115 2.62 1.73 -3.37
N ILE A 116 3.76 2.03 -4.00
CA ILE A 116 4.07 3.37 -4.51
C ILE A 116 3.04 3.79 -5.58
N PHE A 117 2.74 2.89 -6.52
CA PHE A 117 1.75 3.15 -7.57
C PHE A 117 0.38 3.52 -7.00
N SER A 118 -0.09 2.79 -6.00
CA SER A 118 -1.40 3.04 -5.39
C SER A 118 -1.47 4.40 -4.70
N TYR A 119 -0.42 4.81 -3.99
CA TYR A 119 -0.34 6.12 -3.35
C TYR A 119 -0.31 7.25 -4.38
N LEU A 120 0.55 7.13 -5.40
CA LEU A 120 0.63 8.14 -6.47
C LEU A 120 -0.69 8.27 -7.22
N ARG A 121 -1.35 7.13 -7.51
CA ARG A 121 -2.65 7.12 -8.17
C ARG A 121 -3.74 7.75 -7.33
N PHE A 122 -3.73 7.50 -6.02
CA PHE A 122 -4.67 8.10 -5.08
C PHE A 122 -4.49 9.61 -4.96
N ILE A 123 -3.23 10.07 -4.79
CA ILE A 123 -2.90 11.50 -4.72
C ILE A 123 -3.37 12.24 -5.98
N ASP A 124 -3.12 11.65 -7.15
CA ASP A 124 -3.52 12.21 -8.42
C ASP A 124 -5.04 12.29 -8.59
N GLU A 125 -5.72 11.20 -8.30
CA GLU A 125 -7.17 11.10 -8.48
C GLU A 125 -7.95 12.05 -7.58
N PHE A 126 -7.47 12.30 -6.37
CA PHE A 126 -8.12 13.16 -5.39
C PHE A 126 -7.58 14.59 -5.37
N ASP A 127 -6.71 14.92 -6.33
CA ASP A 127 -6.13 16.26 -6.50
C ASP A 127 -5.49 16.81 -5.20
N LEU A 128 -4.80 15.94 -4.47
CA LEU A 128 -4.21 16.26 -3.17
C LEU A 128 -2.96 17.14 -3.28
N LEU A 129 -2.55 17.49 -4.49
CA LEU A 129 -1.39 18.35 -4.78
C LEU A 129 -1.63 19.84 -4.46
N GLN A 130 -2.83 20.21 -4.01
CA GLN A 130 -3.11 21.57 -3.55
C GLN A 130 -2.20 22.01 -2.38
N SER A 131 -1.74 21.05 -1.57
CA SER A 131 -0.75 21.26 -0.51
C SER A 131 0.43 20.31 -0.68
N ASN A 132 1.67 20.83 -0.58
CA ASN A 132 2.88 19.99 -0.60
C ASN A 132 2.99 19.08 0.63
N LYS A 133 2.40 19.47 1.76
CA LYS A 133 2.52 18.77 3.02
C LYS A 133 1.72 17.47 3.03
N THR A 134 0.49 17.48 2.52
CA THR A 134 -0.40 16.31 2.53
C THR A 134 0.14 15.14 1.71
N PRO A 135 0.52 15.33 0.41
CA PRO A 135 1.09 14.24 -0.36
C PRO A 135 2.41 13.72 0.20
N LEU A 136 3.26 14.61 0.71
CA LEU A 136 4.52 14.22 1.33
C LEU A 136 4.29 13.37 2.58
N PHE A 137 3.35 13.79 3.44
CA PHE A 137 3.00 13.04 4.64
C PHE A 137 2.40 11.66 4.29
N MET A 138 1.53 11.58 3.30
CA MET A 138 0.93 10.32 2.86
C MET A 138 1.95 9.37 2.22
N LEU A 139 2.94 9.89 1.51
CA LEU A 139 3.96 9.07 0.87
C LEU A 139 5.03 8.63 1.87
N VAL A 140 5.66 9.58 2.56
CA VAL A 140 6.86 9.29 3.37
C VAL A 140 6.52 8.41 4.56
N PHE A 141 5.56 8.79 5.38
CA PHE A 141 5.25 8.04 6.60
C PHE A 141 4.75 6.61 6.33
N PRO A 142 3.67 6.41 5.56
CA PRO A 142 3.19 5.06 5.29
C PRO A 142 4.21 4.23 4.50
N PHE A 143 4.97 4.84 3.59
CA PHE A 143 5.97 4.12 2.83
C PHE A 143 7.10 3.59 3.71
N ILE A 144 7.59 4.38 4.66
CA ILE A 144 8.58 3.93 5.65
C ILE A 144 7.99 2.81 6.52
N GLN A 145 6.74 2.94 6.97
CA GLN A 145 6.06 1.90 7.74
C GLN A 145 5.90 0.61 6.94
N SER A 146 5.81 0.68 5.61
CA SER A 146 5.70 -0.52 4.76
C SER A 146 6.91 -1.44 4.86
N PHE A 147 8.05 -0.95 5.32
CA PHE A 147 9.22 -1.78 5.57
C PHE A 147 9.06 -2.69 6.80
N CYS A 148 8.22 -2.29 7.75
CA CYS A 148 7.95 -3.02 8.99
C CYS A 148 6.64 -3.82 8.94
N ALA A 149 5.70 -3.50 8.04
CA ALA A 149 4.38 -4.10 8.00
C ALA A 149 3.93 -4.35 6.54
N ILE A 150 4.69 -5.17 5.83
CA ILE A 150 4.55 -5.37 4.37
C ILE A 150 3.12 -5.78 3.97
N ARG A 151 2.52 -6.82 4.61
CA ARG A 151 1.16 -7.26 4.29
C ARG A 151 0.12 -6.18 4.48
N THR A 152 0.22 -5.45 5.58
CA THR A 152 -0.69 -4.34 5.89
C THR A 152 -0.63 -3.27 4.79
N HIS A 153 0.56 -2.97 4.28
CA HIS A 153 0.70 -1.97 3.23
C HIS A 153 0.29 -2.45 1.85
N ILE A 154 0.42 -3.75 1.53
CA ILE A 154 -0.23 -4.34 0.34
C ILE A 154 -1.75 -4.16 0.43
N THR A 155 -2.31 -4.42 1.59
CA THR A 155 -3.75 -4.26 1.85
C THR A 155 -4.19 -2.81 1.70
N ILE A 156 -3.46 -1.86 2.31
CA ILE A 156 -3.72 -0.41 2.17
C ILE A 156 -3.64 0.00 0.69
N ALA A 157 -2.66 -0.50 -0.05
CA ALA A 157 -2.52 -0.23 -1.48
C ALA A 157 -3.77 -0.66 -2.28
N LEU A 158 -4.28 -1.86 -2.02
CA LEU A 158 -5.51 -2.35 -2.65
C LEU A 158 -6.74 -1.51 -2.27
N ILE A 159 -6.83 -1.08 -1.02
CA ILE A 159 -7.93 -0.23 -0.53
C ILE A 159 -7.88 1.15 -1.19
N LEU A 160 -6.70 1.77 -1.30
CA LEU A 160 -6.55 3.05 -1.99
C LEU A 160 -7.00 2.94 -3.46
N LEU A 161 -6.60 1.86 -4.15
CA LEU A 161 -7.07 1.60 -5.51
C LEU A 161 -8.57 1.32 -5.59
N ALA A 162 -9.15 0.66 -4.58
CA ALA A 162 -10.59 0.45 -4.49
C ALA A 162 -11.36 1.77 -4.33
N ILE A 163 -10.83 2.71 -3.52
CA ILE A 163 -11.41 4.04 -3.35
C ILE A 163 -11.32 4.84 -4.67
N VAL A 164 -10.20 4.75 -5.38
CA VAL A 164 -10.06 5.33 -6.73
C VAL A 164 -11.06 4.73 -7.71
N ALA A 165 -11.23 3.41 -7.68
CA ALA A 165 -12.22 2.72 -8.53
C ALA A 165 -13.66 3.15 -8.20
N LEU A 166 -13.98 3.34 -6.92
CA LEU A 166 -15.28 3.83 -6.46
C LEU A 166 -15.55 5.24 -6.98
N LYS A 167 -14.60 6.16 -6.87
CA LYS A 167 -14.70 7.52 -7.42
C LYS A 167 -14.97 7.50 -8.92
N ASN A 168 -14.30 6.62 -9.64
CA ASN A 168 -14.45 6.43 -11.08
C ASN A 168 -15.66 5.55 -11.49
N ARG A 169 -16.56 5.24 -10.55
CA ARG A 169 -17.78 4.42 -10.76
C ARG A 169 -17.50 3.00 -11.28
N ARG A 170 -16.29 2.47 -11.06
CA ARG A 170 -15.90 1.11 -11.44
C ARG A 170 -16.20 0.13 -10.30
N ASN A 171 -17.47 -0.08 -10.01
CA ASN A 171 -17.92 -0.82 -8.83
C ASN A 171 -17.40 -2.28 -8.79
N ILE A 172 -17.34 -2.97 -9.91
CA ILE A 172 -16.82 -4.35 -9.99
C ILE A 172 -15.36 -4.38 -9.57
N LEU A 173 -14.54 -3.47 -10.11
CA LEU A 173 -13.12 -3.36 -9.75
C LEU A 173 -12.95 -3.02 -8.26
N MET A 174 -13.76 -2.10 -7.74
CA MET A 174 -13.75 -1.74 -6.32
C MET A 174 -13.98 -2.96 -5.43
N TRP A 175 -15.06 -3.72 -5.68
CA TRP A 175 -15.35 -4.92 -4.88
C TRP A 175 -14.28 -5.99 -5.03
N GLY A 176 -13.76 -6.21 -6.23
CA GLY A 176 -12.66 -7.14 -6.48
C GLY A 176 -11.40 -6.79 -5.67
N LEU A 177 -11.02 -5.51 -5.61
CA LEU A 177 -9.88 -5.04 -4.83
C LEU A 177 -10.10 -5.16 -3.31
N LEU A 178 -11.31 -4.88 -2.83
CA LEU A 178 -11.65 -5.05 -1.41
C LEU A 178 -11.64 -6.53 -1.01
N ILE A 179 -12.22 -7.41 -1.81
CA ILE A 179 -12.18 -8.85 -1.58
C ILE A 179 -10.73 -9.34 -1.58
N ALA A 180 -9.93 -8.93 -2.57
CA ALA A 180 -8.50 -9.26 -2.61
C ALA A 180 -7.77 -8.78 -1.36
N SER A 181 -8.07 -7.59 -0.83
CA SER A 181 -7.45 -7.07 0.39
C SER A 181 -7.74 -7.95 1.60
N VAL A 182 -8.97 -8.48 1.75
CA VAL A 182 -9.35 -9.40 2.84
C VAL A 182 -8.59 -10.73 2.72
N PHE A 183 -8.41 -11.24 1.50
CA PHE A 183 -7.64 -12.46 1.26
C PHE A 183 -6.10 -12.28 1.37
N ILE A 184 -5.61 -11.05 1.44
CA ILE A 184 -4.22 -10.72 1.82
C ILE A 184 -4.09 -10.58 3.34
N GLN A 185 -5.10 -9.96 4.00
CA GLN A 185 -5.10 -9.75 5.44
C GLN A 185 -6.55 -9.57 5.95
N ARG A 186 -7.01 -10.49 6.78
CA ARG A 186 -8.41 -10.52 7.28
C ARG A 186 -8.84 -9.24 7.97
N ALA A 187 -7.93 -8.60 8.72
CA ALA A 187 -8.21 -7.33 9.39
C ALA A 187 -8.70 -6.22 8.44
N SER A 188 -8.45 -6.35 7.14
CA SER A 188 -8.92 -5.38 6.15
C SER A 188 -10.44 -5.40 5.91
N LEU A 189 -11.15 -6.41 6.41
CA LEU A 189 -12.62 -6.49 6.31
C LEU A 189 -13.30 -5.22 6.84
N ILE A 190 -12.71 -4.56 7.84
CA ILE A 190 -13.20 -3.29 8.37
C ILE A 190 -13.31 -2.21 7.30
N TYR A 191 -12.47 -2.24 6.28
CA TYR A 191 -12.48 -1.25 5.21
C TYR A 191 -13.60 -1.46 4.19
N ALA A 192 -14.25 -2.63 4.16
CA ALA A 192 -15.45 -2.87 3.35
C ALA A 192 -16.64 -1.98 3.80
N ILE A 193 -16.55 -1.42 5.01
CA ILE A 193 -17.53 -0.49 5.52
C ILE A 193 -17.59 0.83 4.71
N PHE A 194 -16.44 1.29 4.14
CA PHE A 194 -16.39 2.55 3.40
C PHE A 194 -17.30 2.60 2.16
N PRO A 195 -17.31 1.62 1.24
CA PRO A 195 -18.24 1.64 0.12
C PRO A 195 -19.70 1.48 0.57
N ILE A 196 -19.98 0.69 1.62
CA ILE A 196 -21.32 0.58 2.19
C ILE A 196 -21.78 1.96 2.67
N PHE A 197 -20.93 2.68 3.38
CA PHE A 197 -21.18 4.06 3.80
C PHE A 197 -21.44 4.99 2.61
N TYR A 198 -20.59 4.92 1.58
CA TYR A 198 -20.71 5.77 0.40
C TYR A 198 -22.05 5.55 -0.32
N PHE A 199 -22.43 4.30 -0.56
CA PHE A 199 -23.69 3.96 -1.23
C PHE A 199 -24.89 4.34 -0.38
N TYR A 200 -24.83 4.11 0.93
CA TYR A 200 -25.89 4.49 1.86
C TYR A 200 -26.06 6.02 1.94
N TYR A 201 -24.95 6.77 2.05
CA TYR A 201 -24.97 8.23 2.06
C TYR A 201 -25.56 8.80 0.78
N LYS A 202 -25.13 8.27 -0.35
CA LYS A 202 -25.64 8.70 -1.66
C LYS A 202 -27.17 8.50 -1.81
N LYS A 203 -27.72 7.47 -1.18
CA LYS A 203 -29.16 7.14 -1.25
C LYS A 203 -29.99 7.91 -0.21
N ASN A 204 -29.49 8.14 0.99
CA ASN A 204 -30.30 8.48 2.17
C ASN A 204 -29.73 9.66 2.96
N LYS A 205 -29.29 10.75 2.46
CA LYS A 205 -28.76 11.91 3.22
C LYS A 205 -28.41 11.58 4.69
N MET A 206 -27.21 11.13 4.94
CA MET A 206 -26.78 10.59 6.24
C MET A 206 -26.70 11.68 7.31
N THR A 207 -27.32 11.45 8.46
CA THR A 207 -27.16 12.33 9.64
C THR A 207 -25.90 11.96 10.41
N MET A 208 -25.33 12.93 11.17
CA MET A 208 -24.15 12.69 12.04
C MET A 208 -24.35 11.50 12.98
N LYS A 209 -25.55 11.34 13.57
CA LYS A 209 -25.87 10.21 14.46
C LYS A 209 -25.70 8.85 13.79
N LYS A 210 -26.14 8.71 12.53
CA LYS A 210 -25.98 7.47 11.75
C LYS A 210 -24.51 7.24 11.38
N ALA A 211 -23.75 8.29 11.06
CA ALA A 211 -22.30 8.19 10.81
C ALA A 211 -21.56 7.66 12.03
N THR A 212 -21.82 8.24 13.21
CA THR A 212 -21.22 7.81 14.48
C THR A 212 -21.56 6.35 14.80
N ALA A 213 -22.83 5.94 14.64
CA ALA A 213 -23.23 4.55 14.86
C ALA A 213 -22.46 3.56 13.98
N PHE A 214 -22.27 3.88 12.71
CA PHE A 214 -21.49 3.04 11.80
C PHE A 214 -19.99 2.96 12.18
N ILE A 215 -19.39 4.07 12.62
CA ILE A 215 -18.00 4.07 13.11
C ILE A 215 -17.88 3.16 14.32
N ILE A 216 -18.80 3.26 15.29
CA ILE A 216 -18.82 2.41 16.47
C ILE A 216 -18.94 0.92 16.10
N ILE A 217 -19.86 0.58 15.18
CA ILE A 217 -20.01 -0.80 14.69
C ILE A 217 -18.72 -1.28 14.01
N GLY A 218 -18.10 -0.44 13.17
CA GLY A 218 -16.84 -0.79 12.52
C GLY A 218 -15.70 -1.04 13.51
N CYS A 219 -15.58 -0.21 14.54
CA CYS A 219 -14.60 -0.41 15.60
C CYS A 219 -14.90 -1.68 16.43
N ALA A 220 -16.16 -1.97 16.73
CA ALA A 220 -16.55 -3.18 17.45
C ALA A 220 -16.23 -4.45 16.65
N VAL A 221 -16.53 -4.48 15.35
CA VAL A 221 -16.21 -5.61 14.47
C VAL A 221 -14.69 -5.80 14.35
N GLY A 222 -13.92 -4.71 14.26
CA GLY A 222 -12.46 -4.78 14.22
C GLY A 222 -11.81 -5.21 15.56
N TYR A 223 -12.52 -5.09 16.69
CA TYR A 223 -12.04 -5.53 17.99
C TYR A 223 -12.30 -7.03 18.24
N ILE A 224 -13.33 -7.60 17.62
CA ILE A 224 -13.74 -9.01 17.81
C ILE A 224 -13.03 -9.96 16.83
N GLY A 225 -12.49 -9.47 15.73
CA GLY A 225 -11.76 -10.23 14.69
C GLY A 225 -10.27 -10.14 14.81
#